data_ee1c7d83a9e40eb0f57e2e1ed7d4421a
#
_entry.id   ee1c7d83a9e40eb0f57e2e1ed7d4421a
#
_cell.length_a   1.000
_cell.length_b   1.000
_cell.length_c   1.000
_cell.angle_alpha   90.00
_cell.angle_beta   90.00
_cell.angle_gamma   90.00
#
_symmetry.space_group_name_H-M   'P 1'
#
loop_
_entity.id
_entity.type
_entity.pdbx_description
1 polymer ?
#
loop_
_entity_poly.entity_id
_entity_poly.type
_entity_poly.pdbx_seq_one_letter_code
_entity_poly.pdbx_strand_id
1 'polypeptide(L)'
;MAGVAPGASGLTFLPLLQGASNGPRANPYARGVLYGITLGTTHAEVARSVMEGVTLEMRDILEAQRRAGVKITSIHLTGGGTKSRLWNQMQADMYKVPVHVLQTSETGALGAAMYAGVGAGVYSSHRQAVATAVHVEETYEPAPKSFAGYDEAYERWVSVYTALHEGCLLYTSRCV
;
A
#
# COMPACT_ATOMS: atom_id res chain seq x y z
N MET A 1 7.66 9.75 14.35
CA MET A 1 7.45 8.54 13.52
C MET A 1 8.75 7.81 13.17
N ALA A 2 9.81 8.50 12.76
CA ALA A 2 11.09 7.85 12.38
C ALA A 2 11.73 6.98 13.48
N GLY A 3 11.46 7.27 14.75
CA GLY A 3 11.97 6.49 15.90
C GLY A 3 11.14 5.28 16.32
N VAL A 4 9.98 5.05 15.68
CA VAL A 4 9.14 3.88 15.98
C VAL A 4 9.57 2.72 15.10
N ALA A 5 9.76 1.54 15.69
CA ALA A 5 10.16 0.33 14.96
C ALA A 5 9.06 -0.18 14.02
N PRO A 6 9.40 -1.01 13.00
CA PRO A 6 8.43 -1.77 12.22
C PRO A 6 7.43 -2.52 13.08
N GLY A 7 6.16 -2.49 12.68
CA GLY A 7 5.06 -3.11 13.43
C GLY A 7 4.40 -2.21 14.47
N ALA A 8 4.77 -0.90 14.52
CA ALA A 8 4.13 0.14 15.32
C ALA A 8 3.84 -0.28 16.77
N SER A 9 4.78 -0.97 17.43
CA SER A 9 4.65 -1.49 18.82
C SER A 9 3.41 -2.38 19.03
N GLY A 10 2.96 -3.08 18.01
CA GLY A 10 1.79 -3.95 18.07
C GLY A 10 0.47 -3.30 17.66
N LEU A 11 0.45 -1.98 17.42
CA LEU A 11 -0.73 -1.31 16.87
C LEU A 11 -1.00 -1.79 15.44
N THR A 12 -2.27 -2.05 15.15
CA THR A 12 -2.71 -2.48 13.83
C THR A 12 -3.87 -1.61 13.35
N PHE A 13 -3.72 -1.00 12.18
CA PHE A 13 -4.77 -0.22 11.55
C PHE A 13 -5.33 -0.95 10.32
N LEU A 14 -6.65 -1.15 10.31
CA LEU A 14 -7.40 -1.60 9.13
C LEU A 14 -7.98 -0.37 8.45
N PRO A 15 -7.49 0.03 7.26
CA PRO A 15 -7.89 1.29 6.60
C PRO A 15 -9.23 1.19 5.83
N LEU A 16 -10.12 0.30 6.22
CA LEU A 16 -11.34 -0.06 5.50
C LEU A 16 -12.48 0.94 5.76
N LEU A 17 -12.21 2.25 5.58
CA LEU A 17 -13.10 3.34 5.97
C LEU A 17 -14.42 3.37 5.19
N GLN A 18 -14.44 2.86 3.97
CA GLN A 18 -15.62 2.76 3.09
C GLN A 18 -15.87 1.31 2.65
N GLY A 19 -15.49 0.34 3.48
CA GLY A 19 -15.44 -1.05 3.11
C GLY A 19 -14.14 -1.42 2.39
N ALA A 20 -13.94 -2.71 2.18
CA ALA A 20 -12.90 -3.25 1.32
C ALA A 20 -13.50 -3.48 -0.07
N SER A 21 -13.22 -2.60 -1.02
CA SER A 21 -13.79 -2.68 -2.38
C SER A 21 -12.99 -3.58 -3.31
N ASN A 22 -11.73 -3.81 -3.01
CA ASN A 22 -10.77 -4.51 -3.86
C ASN A 22 -9.99 -5.59 -3.10
N GLY A 23 -9.39 -6.50 -3.88
CA GLY A 23 -8.48 -7.50 -3.35
C GLY A 23 -9.17 -8.75 -2.79
N PRO A 24 -8.38 -9.62 -2.14
CA PRO A 24 -8.84 -10.93 -1.70
C PRO A 24 -9.83 -10.89 -0.53
N ARG A 25 -9.94 -9.72 0.12
CA ARG A 25 -10.81 -9.50 1.31
C ARG A 25 -11.94 -8.52 1.02
N ALA A 26 -12.41 -8.47 -0.23
CA ALA A 26 -13.51 -7.57 -0.59
C ALA A 26 -14.73 -7.78 0.32
N ASN A 27 -15.10 -6.72 1.03
CA ASN A 27 -16.23 -6.70 1.96
C ASN A 27 -16.77 -5.27 2.08
N PRO A 28 -17.93 -4.94 1.51
CA PRO A 28 -18.48 -3.59 1.54
C PRO A 28 -18.89 -3.14 2.95
N TYR A 29 -19.08 -4.08 3.87
CA TYR A 29 -19.47 -3.80 5.26
C TYR A 29 -18.29 -3.59 6.21
N ALA A 30 -17.07 -3.91 5.79
CA ALA A 30 -15.87 -3.68 6.60
C ALA A 30 -15.75 -2.20 6.99
N ARG A 31 -15.19 -1.95 8.15
CA ARG A 31 -14.97 -0.59 8.68
C ARG A 31 -13.52 -0.45 9.16
N GLY A 32 -13.05 0.78 9.21
CA GLY A 32 -11.73 1.09 9.75
C GLY A 32 -11.64 0.71 11.23
N VAL A 33 -10.50 0.12 11.62
CA VAL A 33 -10.25 -0.29 13.01
C VAL A 33 -8.83 0.06 13.39
N LEU A 34 -8.65 0.58 14.60
CA LEU A 34 -7.35 0.69 15.27
C LEU A 34 -7.33 -0.26 16.46
N TYR A 35 -6.52 -1.30 16.36
CA TYR A 35 -6.40 -2.38 17.34
C TYR A 35 -5.08 -2.29 18.09
N GLY A 36 -5.09 -2.70 19.38
CA GLY A 36 -3.88 -2.81 20.20
C GLY A 36 -3.50 -1.53 20.96
N ILE A 37 -4.41 -0.57 21.12
CA ILE A 37 -4.19 0.66 21.91
C ILE A 37 -4.01 0.28 23.40
N THR A 38 -3.00 0.88 24.04
CA THR A 38 -2.72 0.78 25.48
C THR A 38 -2.57 2.18 26.08
N LEU A 39 -2.47 2.27 27.41
CA LEU A 39 -2.20 3.56 28.09
C LEU A 39 -0.84 4.15 27.72
N GLY A 40 0.12 3.32 27.27
CA GLY A 40 1.45 3.78 26.83
C GLY A 40 1.52 4.16 25.35
N THR A 41 0.42 4.02 24.59
CA THR A 41 0.42 4.30 23.16
C THR A 41 0.69 5.76 22.85
N THR A 42 1.68 6.02 22.02
CA THR A 42 2.09 7.36 21.61
C THR A 42 1.46 7.80 20.28
N HIS A 43 1.36 9.10 20.05
CA HIS A 43 0.91 9.65 18.76
C HIS A 43 1.78 9.18 17.58
N ALA A 44 3.10 8.99 17.82
CA ALA A 44 4.02 8.53 16.79
C ALA A 44 3.72 7.08 16.37
N GLU A 45 3.36 6.22 17.29
CA GLU A 45 2.96 4.84 17.02
C GLU A 45 1.62 4.79 16.29
N VAL A 46 0.64 5.61 16.70
CA VAL A 46 -0.65 5.72 15.98
C VAL A 46 -0.42 6.18 14.54
N ALA A 47 0.33 7.26 14.34
CA ALA A 47 0.60 7.76 12.99
C ALA A 47 1.35 6.73 12.14
N ARG A 48 2.30 5.98 12.73
CA ARG A 48 2.99 4.90 12.03
C ARG A 48 2.05 3.75 11.69
N SER A 49 1.20 3.32 12.61
CA SER A 49 0.25 2.23 12.36
C SER A 49 -0.72 2.53 11.22
N VAL A 50 -1.11 3.79 11.06
CA VAL A 50 -1.95 4.23 9.92
C VAL A 50 -1.20 4.06 8.60
N MET A 51 0.05 4.50 8.50
CA MET A 51 0.86 4.34 7.29
C MET A 51 1.11 2.84 7.01
N GLU A 52 1.45 2.07 8.04
CA GLU A 52 1.65 0.62 7.93
C GLU A 52 0.36 -0.08 7.48
N GLY A 53 -0.79 0.26 8.07
CA GLY A 53 -2.08 -0.36 7.73
C GLY A 53 -2.47 -0.20 6.27
N VAL A 54 -2.32 1.01 5.72
CA VAL A 54 -2.54 1.26 4.28
C VAL A 54 -1.57 0.46 3.42
N THR A 55 -0.31 0.37 3.84
CA THR A 55 0.71 -0.39 3.10
C THR A 55 0.47 -1.90 3.20
N LEU A 56 0.00 -2.39 4.35
CA LEU A 56 -0.32 -3.81 4.56
C LEU A 56 -1.54 -4.26 3.75
N GLU A 57 -2.55 -3.40 3.58
CA GLU A 57 -3.68 -3.68 2.67
C GLU A 57 -3.18 -3.87 1.23
N MET A 58 -2.31 -2.98 0.74
CA MET A 58 -1.71 -3.14 -0.58
C MET A 58 -0.85 -4.40 -0.65
N ARG A 59 -0.07 -4.72 0.40
CA ARG A 59 0.70 -5.97 0.46
C ARG A 59 -0.21 -7.19 0.32
N ASP A 60 -1.38 -7.22 0.96
CA ASP A 60 -2.33 -8.34 0.84
C ASP A 60 -2.79 -8.56 -0.60
N ILE A 61 -3.02 -7.47 -1.35
CA ILE A 61 -3.34 -7.52 -2.78
C ILE A 61 -2.15 -8.07 -3.58
N LEU A 62 -0.94 -7.61 -3.32
CA LEU A 62 0.27 -8.09 -4.00
C LEU A 62 0.53 -9.57 -3.72
N GLU A 63 0.32 -10.02 -2.48
CA GLU A 63 0.46 -11.43 -2.11
C GLU A 63 -0.60 -12.31 -2.81
N ALA A 64 -1.82 -11.81 -2.99
CA ALA A 64 -2.84 -12.51 -3.77
C ALA A 64 -2.44 -12.65 -5.25
N GLN A 65 -1.88 -11.59 -5.85
CA GLN A 65 -1.37 -11.63 -7.21
C GLN A 65 -0.18 -12.59 -7.37
N ARG A 66 0.74 -12.61 -6.40
CA ARG A 66 1.87 -13.57 -6.37
C ARG A 66 1.38 -15.01 -6.30
N ARG A 67 0.38 -15.29 -5.45
CA ARG A 67 -0.26 -16.62 -5.39
C ARG A 67 -0.95 -17.02 -6.69
N ALA A 68 -1.44 -16.06 -7.45
CA ALA A 68 -2.00 -16.26 -8.79
C ALA A 68 -0.91 -16.39 -9.89
N GLY A 69 0.38 -16.40 -9.54
CA GLY A 69 1.49 -16.57 -10.47
C GLY A 69 2.00 -15.28 -11.11
N VAL A 70 1.51 -14.11 -10.69
CA VAL A 70 2.01 -12.82 -11.21
C VAL A 70 3.40 -12.55 -10.63
N LYS A 71 4.38 -12.37 -11.50
CA LYS A 71 5.74 -11.99 -11.11
C LYS A 71 5.82 -10.46 -10.95
N ILE A 72 5.90 -9.99 -9.71
CA ILE A 72 6.06 -8.58 -9.38
C ILE A 72 7.54 -8.33 -9.10
N THR A 73 8.19 -7.52 -9.93
CA THR A 73 9.63 -7.23 -9.84
C THR A 73 9.92 -5.84 -9.31
N SER A 74 8.98 -4.91 -9.41
CA SER A 74 9.08 -3.56 -8.85
C SER A 74 7.69 -2.91 -8.75
N ILE A 75 7.59 -1.84 -8.00
CA ILE A 75 6.38 -1.02 -7.85
C ILE A 75 6.71 0.43 -8.23
N HIS A 76 5.86 1.06 -9.02
CA HIS A 76 5.97 2.49 -9.31
C HIS A 76 4.94 3.25 -8.46
N LEU A 77 5.44 4.24 -7.70
CA LEU A 77 4.62 5.11 -6.86
C LEU A 77 4.42 6.48 -7.51
N THR A 78 3.24 7.02 -7.29
CA THR A 78 2.84 8.35 -7.75
C THR A 78 1.89 9.00 -6.75
N GLY A 79 1.67 10.31 -6.88
CA GLY A 79 0.74 11.06 -6.06
C GLY A 79 1.37 11.62 -4.77
N GLY A 80 0.53 12.25 -3.94
CA GLY A 80 1.00 13.03 -2.78
C GLY A 80 1.74 12.23 -1.70
N GLY A 81 1.47 10.94 -1.57
CA GLY A 81 2.13 10.05 -0.61
C GLY A 81 3.62 9.88 -0.86
N THR A 82 4.07 10.03 -2.11
CA THR A 82 5.49 9.88 -2.50
C THR A 82 6.41 10.96 -1.91
N LYS A 83 5.86 12.06 -1.39
CA LYS A 83 6.63 13.09 -0.69
C LYS A 83 7.24 12.61 0.63
N SER A 84 6.77 11.49 1.17
CA SER A 84 7.28 10.91 2.41
C SER A 84 8.32 9.84 2.14
N ARG A 85 9.61 10.19 2.25
CA ARG A 85 10.72 9.23 2.12
C ARG A 85 10.59 8.04 3.08
N LEU A 86 10.12 8.29 4.30
CA LEU A 86 9.85 7.23 5.27
C LEU A 86 8.81 6.23 4.75
N TRP A 87 7.72 6.72 4.17
CA TRP A 87 6.67 5.86 3.64
C TRP A 87 7.11 5.12 2.38
N ASN A 88 7.87 5.76 1.50
CA ASN A 88 8.41 5.10 0.31
C ASN A 88 9.34 3.92 0.69
N GLN A 89 10.24 4.13 1.67
CA GLN A 89 11.09 3.05 2.19
C GLN A 89 10.28 1.94 2.87
N MET A 90 9.27 2.32 3.66
CA MET A 90 8.36 1.36 4.30
C MET A 90 7.65 0.47 3.27
N GLN A 91 7.21 1.04 2.15
CA GLN A 91 6.58 0.30 1.06
C GLN A 91 7.56 -0.66 0.39
N ALA A 92 8.79 -0.23 0.09
CA ALA A 92 9.83 -1.11 -0.45
C ALA A 92 10.11 -2.30 0.48
N ASP A 93 10.24 -2.03 1.78
CA ASP A 93 10.51 -3.05 2.80
C ASP A 93 9.35 -4.05 2.93
N MET A 94 8.10 -3.56 2.95
CA MET A 94 6.92 -4.41 3.08
C MET A 94 6.62 -5.23 1.83
N TYR A 95 6.83 -4.66 0.64
CA TYR A 95 6.57 -5.35 -0.63
C TYR A 95 7.71 -6.26 -1.05
N LYS A 96 8.90 -6.09 -0.44
CA LYS A 96 10.15 -6.85 -0.70
C LYS A 96 10.59 -6.76 -2.17
N VAL A 97 10.31 -5.64 -2.80
CA VAL A 97 10.75 -5.30 -4.16
C VAL A 97 11.11 -3.82 -4.23
N PRO A 98 11.96 -3.43 -5.18
CA PRO A 98 12.26 -2.01 -5.42
C PRO A 98 10.99 -1.19 -5.66
N VAL A 99 10.97 0.00 -5.08
CA VAL A 99 9.90 0.98 -5.25
C VAL A 99 10.47 2.21 -5.95
N HIS A 100 9.90 2.54 -7.09
CA HIS A 100 10.31 3.67 -7.93
C HIS A 100 9.30 4.81 -7.78
N VAL A 101 9.76 5.97 -7.31
CA VAL A 101 8.96 7.20 -7.28
C VAL A 101 9.08 7.87 -8.64
N LEU A 102 7.94 8.20 -9.24
CA LEU A 102 7.91 8.89 -10.52
C LEU A 102 8.08 10.39 -10.34
N GLN A 103 8.72 11.02 -11.32
CA GLN A 103 9.01 12.47 -11.34
C GLN A 103 7.73 13.31 -11.36
N THR A 104 6.67 12.82 -12.01
CA THR A 104 5.38 13.48 -12.03
C THR A 104 4.37 12.83 -11.08
N SER A 105 3.63 13.67 -10.33
CA SER A 105 2.48 13.23 -9.55
C SER A 105 1.20 13.11 -10.39
N GLU A 106 1.16 13.80 -11.55
CA GLU A 106 -0.02 13.91 -12.41
C GLU A 106 -0.06 12.81 -13.49
N THR A 107 0.07 11.55 -13.05
CA THR A 107 0.16 10.40 -13.98
C THR A 107 -1.10 10.17 -14.81
N GLY A 108 -2.28 10.57 -14.32
CA GLY A 108 -3.52 10.52 -15.10
C GLY A 108 -3.48 11.45 -16.31
N ALA A 109 -3.06 12.71 -16.10
CA ALA A 109 -2.88 13.69 -17.17
C ALA A 109 -1.78 13.25 -18.15
N LEU A 110 -0.65 12.75 -17.61
CA LEU A 110 0.45 12.23 -18.44
C LEU A 110 -0.02 11.05 -19.30
N GLY A 111 -0.78 10.11 -18.73
CA GLY A 111 -1.38 8.99 -19.46
C GLY A 111 -2.27 9.46 -20.62
N ALA A 112 -3.19 10.40 -20.36
CA ALA A 112 -4.06 10.96 -21.39
C ALA A 112 -3.26 11.65 -22.50
N ALA A 113 -2.23 12.41 -22.15
CA ALA A 113 -1.35 13.07 -23.11
C ALA A 113 -0.58 12.05 -23.98
N MET A 114 -0.08 10.97 -23.39
CA MET A 114 0.58 9.89 -24.14
C MET A 114 -0.37 9.22 -25.13
N TYR A 115 -1.61 8.91 -24.73
CA TYR A 115 -2.62 8.35 -25.64
C TYR A 115 -2.93 9.31 -26.79
N ALA A 116 -3.15 10.59 -26.49
CA ALA A 116 -3.38 11.61 -27.51
C ALA A 116 -2.18 11.74 -28.48
N GLY A 117 -0.95 11.71 -27.92
CA GLY A 117 0.28 11.78 -28.70
C GLY A 117 0.47 10.61 -29.67
N VAL A 118 0.07 9.40 -29.27
CA VAL A 118 0.06 8.23 -30.19
C VAL A 118 -1.01 8.41 -31.26
N GLY A 119 -2.23 8.85 -30.90
CA GLY A 119 -3.30 9.10 -31.86
C GLY A 119 -2.98 10.20 -32.87
N ALA A 120 -2.24 11.22 -32.46
CA ALA A 120 -1.79 12.31 -33.31
C ALA A 120 -0.50 12.01 -34.12
N GLY A 121 0.11 10.82 -33.93
CA GLY A 121 1.35 10.45 -34.63
C GLY A 121 2.62 11.09 -34.04
N VAL A 122 2.56 11.73 -32.87
CA VAL A 122 3.73 12.28 -32.17
C VAL A 122 4.62 11.14 -31.65
N TYR A 123 4.00 10.08 -31.17
CA TYR A 123 4.69 8.84 -30.78
C TYR A 123 4.29 7.69 -31.70
N SER A 124 5.24 6.87 -32.12
CA SER A 124 4.99 5.71 -32.97
C SER A 124 4.26 4.56 -32.25
N SER A 125 4.27 4.56 -30.91
CA SER A 125 3.63 3.54 -30.06
C SER A 125 3.51 4.01 -28.62
N HIS A 126 2.62 3.36 -27.85
CA HIS A 126 2.53 3.58 -26.39
C HIS A 126 3.85 3.28 -25.67
N ARG A 127 4.60 2.26 -26.13
CA ARG A 127 5.92 1.94 -25.57
C ARG A 127 6.92 3.10 -25.75
N GLN A 128 6.93 3.74 -26.92
CA GLN A 128 7.78 4.91 -27.15
C GLN A 128 7.31 6.08 -26.27
N ALA A 129 6.03 6.34 -26.17
CA ALA A 129 5.49 7.40 -25.35
C ALA A 129 5.90 7.23 -23.87
N VAL A 130 5.76 6.01 -23.32
CA VAL A 130 6.20 5.70 -21.95
C VAL A 130 7.71 5.90 -21.80
N ALA A 131 8.52 5.38 -22.71
CA ALA A 131 9.99 5.50 -22.63
C ALA A 131 10.47 6.96 -22.70
N THR A 132 9.67 7.83 -23.39
CA THR A 132 10.00 9.26 -23.53
C THR A 132 9.50 10.12 -22.37
N ALA A 133 8.34 9.80 -21.79
CA ALA A 133 7.64 10.69 -20.88
C ALA A 133 7.64 10.23 -19.41
N VAL A 134 7.91 8.96 -19.14
CA VAL A 134 7.90 8.44 -17.76
C VAL A 134 9.33 8.36 -17.24
N HIS A 135 9.61 9.14 -16.21
CA HIS A 135 10.93 9.17 -15.57
C HIS A 135 10.82 8.82 -14.08
N VAL A 136 11.77 8.00 -13.62
CA VAL A 136 11.95 7.70 -12.19
C VAL A 136 12.78 8.82 -11.57
N GLU A 137 12.30 9.39 -10.47
CA GLU A 137 12.99 10.41 -9.69
C GLU A 137 13.90 9.76 -8.63
N GLU A 138 13.37 8.79 -7.90
CA GLU A 138 14.08 8.14 -6.80
C GLU A 138 13.68 6.64 -6.73
N THR A 139 14.63 5.80 -6.32
CA THR A 139 14.39 4.37 -6.10
C THR A 139 14.70 4.02 -4.66
N TYR A 140 13.82 3.26 -4.03
CA TYR A 140 13.95 2.73 -2.68
C TYR A 140 14.14 1.21 -2.77
N GLU A 141 15.32 0.76 -2.39
CA GLU A 141 15.62 -0.67 -2.31
C GLU A 141 15.11 -1.26 -0.99
N PRO A 142 14.55 -2.48 -1.00
CA PRO A 142 14.07 -3.12 0.20
C PRO A 142 15.22 -3.44 1.17
N ALA A 143 15.05 -3.13 2.45
CA ALA A 143 16.02 -3.37 3.50
C ALA A 143 15.71 -4.67 4.28
N PRO A 144 16.44 -5.78 4.07
CA PRO A 144 16.14 -7.08 4.66
C PRO A 144 16.00 -7.09 6.19
N LYS A 145 16.70 -6.17 6.88
CA LYS A 145 16.63 -6.02 8.34
C LYS A 145 15.23 -5.68 8.86
N SER A 146 14.37 -5.11 8.02
CA SER A 146 12.99 -4.72 8.38
C SER A 146 11.97 -5.82 8.11
N PHE A 147 12.33 -6.87 7.36
CA PHE A 147 11.38 -7.86 6.86
C PHE A 147 10.64 -8.61 7.97
N ALA A 148 11.36 -9.10 8.97
CA ALA A 148 10.77 -9.88 10.06
C ALA A 148 9.68 -9.08 10.80
N GLY A 149 9.95 -7.82 11.15
CA GLY A 149 8.98 -6.97 11.84
C GLY A 149 7.74 -6.65 10.98
N TYR A 150 7.92 -6.52 9.66
CA TYR A 150 6.79 -6.32 8.76
C TYR A 150 6.04 -7.61 8.40
N ASP A 151 6.70 -8.77 8.45
CA ASP A 151 6.03 -10.05 8.31
C ASP A 151 5.10 -10.31 9.51
N GLU A 152 5.60 -10.12 10.74
CA GLU A 152 4.79 -10.20 11.96
C GLU A 152 3.61 -9.19 11.94
N ALA A 153 3.86 -7.96 11.49
CA ALA A 153 2.82 -6.95 11.36
C ALA A 153 1.74 -7.38 10.35
N TYR A 154 2.14 -7.99 9.23
CA TYR A 154 1.20 -8.49 8.23
C TYR A 154 0.36 -9.66 8.75
N GLU A 155 0.97 -10.63 9.42
CA GLU A 155 0.26 -11.76 10.04
C GLU A 155 -0.77 -11.27 11.05
N ARG A 156 -0.38 -10.31 11.91
CA ARG A 156 -1.30 -9.69 12.87
C ARG A 156 -2.43 -8.94 12.17
N TRP A 157 -2.14 -8.17 11.12
CA TRP A 157 -3.13 -7.44 10.32
C TRP A 157 -4.17 -8.41 9.73
N VAL A 158 -3.73 -9.52 9.15
CA VAL A 158 -4.59 -10.58 8.62
C VAL A 158 -5.44 -11.21 9.73
N SER A 159 -4.84 -11.51 10.88
CA SER A 159 -5.54 -12.10 12.03
C SER A 159 -6.64 -11.19 12.57
N VAL A 160 -6.35 -9.90 12.73
CA VAL A 160 -7.35 -8.90 13.18
C VAL A 160 -8.50 -8.80 12.18
N TYR A 161 -8.19 -8.70 10.88
CA TYR A 161 -9.23 -8.69 9.84
C TYR A 161 -10.12 -9.94 9.92
N THR A 162 -9.51 -11.12 9.98
CA THR A 162 -10.25 -12.39 9.99
C THR A 162 -11.16 -12.51 11.22
N ALA A 163 -10.64 -12.18 12.40
CA ALA A 163 -11.42 -12.23 13.63
C ALA A 163 -12.64 -11.28 13.61
N LEU A 164 -12.49 -10.10 13.03
CA LEU A 164 -13.58 -9.14 12.87
C LEU A 164 -14.58 -9.60 11.79
N HIS A 165 -14.09 -10.16 10.68
CA HIS A 165 -14.95 -10.63 9.61
C HIS A 165 -15.82 -11.81 10.03
N GLU A 166 -15.28 -12.73 10.82
CA GLU A 166 -16.01 -13.93 11.28
C GLU A 166 -16.88 -13.67 12.51
N GLY A 167 -16.43 -12.81 13.43
CA GLY A 167 -17.07 -12.64 14.75
C GLY A 167 -17.77 -11.31 14.99
N CYS A 168 -17.54 -10.28 14.18
CA CYS A 168 -18.08 -8.95 14.41
C CYS A 168 -19.29 -8.65 13.52
N LEU A 169 -20.46 -8.40 14.16
CA LEU A 169 -21.70 -8.08 13.45
C LEU A 169 -21.59 -6.84 12.55
N LEU A 170 -20.72 -5.87 12.88
CA LEU A 170 -20.48 -4.67 12.08
C LEU A 170 -19.74 -4.96 10.76
N TYR A 171 -19.10 -6.12 10.65
CA TYR A 171 -18.40 -6.59 9.44
C TYR A 171 -19.25 -7.55 8.60
N THR A 172 -20.46 -7.84 9.07
CA THR A 172 -21.40 -8.70 8.35
C THR A 172 -22.67 -7.92 8.03
N SER A 173 -23.39 -8.32 6.99
CA SER A 173 -24.67 -7.70 6.57
C SER A 173 -25.82 -7.79 7.60
N ARG A 174 -25.54 -8.25 8.83
CA ARG A 174 -26.55 -8.50 9.85
C ARG A 174 -26.89 -7.29 10.73
N CYS A 175 -26.20 -6.14 10.51
CA CYS A 175 -26.46 -4.88 11.24
C CYS A 175 -26.80 -3.74 10.27
N VAL A 176 -27.82 -3.92 9.44
CA VAL A 176 -28.50 -2.84 8.71
C VAL A 176 -29.97 -2.88 9.11
#